data_7102ae8f2f5f5dc62db512d64735b1fb
#
_entry.id   7102ae8f2f5f5dc62db512d64735b1fb
#
_cell.length_a   1.000
_cell.length_b   1.000
_cell.length_c   1.000
_cell.angle_alpha   90.00
_cell.angle_beta   90.00
_cell.angle_gamma   90.00
#
_symmetry.space_group_name_H-M   'P 1'
#
loop_
_entity.id
_entity.type
_entity.pdbx_description
1 polymer ?
#
loop_
_entity_poly.entity_id
_entity_poly.type
_entity_poly.pdbx_seq_one_letter_code
_entity_poly.pdbx_strand_id
1 'polypeptide(L)'
;NPDILVAHAIMWADLPHLIRRVKDFRRLSPLERVLKPRKNSYDYVDQPVLGRLCFDTAAPVRSGSGFERVWKDSGKPQLKNLKLDTIAQACNLGGKFDMDVFTGWTERFDEYVDYCMQDTLLLKKIDEGNHVVNFFLSLQQLCGVSFRSCHNVTRFARGLLQRRTDWKAPTRSTQEKQEYEGAFIPPPRPGRYEGVACVDYKGLYPSLILSHNLSWETQVPKDLAGEENIRQLPDGTCWIQGCDALLPSIVTEMFELRDMYKKKMRESETEDERNGWNTLQLAVKRVMASFYGMTASAHWGWSDFDIASAITACGRQAIRFLMEESENQGYSALYGHTDSAFVQVPFDEATALAKHLTETVQREHEASHLIVEFEAYMPYWVVGGKNLYYGICSYPPEDEGKVKSARWGKISTLAPISKNLENDVLKAICSGADEEEVISMVRPLAKQIMRGEVEPKQIATTTRLQKKLRDYSDTTGGAVKAARFYNQHLSPKQKLGEGDSVNWVYVIRTPNGMPPIDVVAFEELSDLDGFVLDYDKMVDKLVKSKIKPIFRALNWDLDRASGAAMPKKYW
;
A
#
# COMPACT_ATOMS: atom_id res chain seq x y z
N ASN A 1 -9.93 -14.95 -32.00
CA ASN A 1 -9.59 -13.55 -32.19
C ASN A 1 -9.77 -12.81 -30.85
N PRO A 2 -8.73 -12.75 -29.98
CA PRO A 2 -8.89 -12.22 -28.64
C PRO A 2 -9.10 -10.70 -28.65
N ASP A 3 -9.96 -10.21 -27.77
CA ASP A 3 -10.19 -8.78 -27.56
C ASP A 3 -9.09 -8.16 -26.70
N ILE A 4 -8.54 -8.94 -25.75
CA ILE A 4 -7.48 -8.53 -24.86
C ILE A 4 -6.25 -9.42 -25.06
N LEU A 5 -5.08 -8.79 -25.26
CA LEU A 5 -3.77 -9.43 -25.26
C LEU A 5 -3.14 -9.21 -23.88
N VAL A 6 -2.93 -10.30 -23.15
CA VAL A 6 -2.35 -10.27 -21.79
C VAL A 6 -0.97 -10.88 -21.83
N ALA A 7 0.03 -10.17 -21.33
CA ALA A 7 1.36 -10.71 -21.13
C ALA A 7 2.11 -9.98 -20.01
N HIS A 8 3.24 -10.52 -19.59
CA HIS A 8 4.10 -9.90 -18.60
C HIS A 8 5.19 -9.08 -19.30
N ALA A 9 5.23 -7.78 -19.05
CA ALA A 9 6.09 -6.82 -19.74
C ALA A 9 5.76 -6.67 -21.26
N ILE A 10 4.51 -6.86 -21.64
CA ILE A 10 4.03 -6.84 -23.05
C ILE A 10 4.46 -5.59 -23.81
N MET A 11 4.45 -4.42 -23.17
CA MET A 11 4.77 -3.13 -23.77
C MET A 11 6.26 -2.89 -23.93
N TRP A 12 7.09 -3.56 -23.13
CA TRP A 12 8.53 -3.33 -23.03
C TRP A 12 9.35 -4.38 -23.79
N ALA A 13 8.86 -5.61 -23.81
CA ALA A 13 9.56 -6.76 -24.37
C ALA A 13 8.80 -7.38 -25.55
N ASP A 14 7.61 -7.94 -25.33
CA ASP A 14 6.94 -8.82 -26.29
C ASP A 14 6.50 -8.09 -27.56
N LEU A 15 5.71 -7.03 -27.44
CA LEU A 15 5.23 -6.29 -28.63
C LEU A 15 6.34 -5.59 -29.42
N PRO A 16 7.31 -4.89 -28.80
CA PRO A 16 8.43 -4.34 -29.55
C PRO A 16 9.23 -5.40 -30.29
N HIS A 17 9.40 -6.60 -29.72
CA HIS A 17 10.09 -7.71 -30.36
C HIS A 17 9.27 -8.27 -31.53
N LEU A 18 7.98 -8.57 -31.32
CA LEU A 18 7.08 -9.07 -32.36
C LEU A 18 6.99 -8.10 -33.55
N ILE A 19 6.82 -6.80 -33.29
CA ILE A 19 6.72 -5.76 -34.34
C ILE A 19 8.01 -5.71 -35.19
N ARG A 20 9.19 -6.01 -34.61
CA ARG A 20 10.47 -6.02 -35.33
C ARG A 20 10.71 -7.30 -36.12
N ARG A 21 10.19 -8.44 -35.65
CA ARG A 21 10.49 -9.77 -36.20
C ARG A 21 9.45 -10.28 -37.18
N VAL A 22 8.19 -9.95 -36.98
CA VAL A 22 7.10 -10.41 -37.85
C VAL A 22 7.04 -9.54 -39.12
N LYS A 23 7.20 -10.15 -40.28
CA LYS A 23 7.19 -9.44 -41.57
C LYS A 23 5.90 -8.65 -41.79
N ASP A 24 4.77 -9.25 -41.43
CA ASP A 24 3.44 -8.63 -41.53
C ASP A 24 2.82 -8.42 -40.15
N PHE A 25 3.47 -7.59 -39.35
CA PHE A 25 3.03 -7.28 -37.99
C PHE A 25 1.66 -6.59 -37.94
N ARG A 26 1.16 -6.05 -39.06
CA ARG A 26 -0.17 -5.43 -39.14
C ARG A 26 -1.28 -6.45 -38.83
N ARG A 27 -1.06 -7.73 -39.12
CA ARG A 27 -1.98 -8.84 -38.79
C ARG A 27 -2.21 -9.04 -37.29
N LEU A 28 -1.38 -8.47 -36.42
CA LEU A 28 -1.65 -8.45 -34.98
C LEU A 28 -2.91 -7.62 -34.65
N SER A 29 -3.28 -6.69 -35.52
CA SER A 29 -4.44 -5.83 -35.37
C SER A 29 -5.58 -6.29 -36.32
N PRO A 30 -6.80 -6.42 -35.79
CA PRO A 30 -7.99 -6.66 -36.65
C PRO A 30 -8.27 -5.49 -37.60
N LEU A 31 -7.70 -4.32 -37.33
CA LEU A 31 -7.81 -3.12 -38.16
C LEU A 31 -6.55 -2.88 -39.01
N GLU A 32 -5.64 -3.85 -39.07
CA GLU A 32 -4.36 -3.76 -39.76
C GLU A 32 -3.51 -2.53 -39.37
N ARG A 33 -3.73 -2.02 -38.19
CA ARG A 33 -3.06 -0.80 -37.65
C ARG A 33 -2.34 -1.09 -36.35
N VAL A 34 -1.01 -1.03 -36.39
CA VAL A 34 -0.15 -1.19 -35.22
C VAL A 34 0.73 0.04 -35.08
N LEU A 35 0.69 0.67 -33.92
CA LEU A 35 1.51 1.81 -33.57
C LEU A 35 2.81 1.34 -32.92
N LYS A 36 3.89 2.09 -33.08
CA LYS A 36 5.14 1.81 -32.34
C LYS A 36 4.93 2.12 -30.87
N PRO A 37 5.23 1.19 -29.94
CA PRO A 37 5.18 1.47 -28.51
C PRO A 37 6.06 2.66 -28.17
N ARG A 38 5.57 3.57 -27.35
CA ARG A 38 6.35 4.74 -26.90
C ARG A 38 7.37 4.28 -25.86
N LYS A 39 8.65 4.59 -26.07
CA LYS A 39 9.79 4.19 -25.22
C LYS A 39 9.68 4.66 -23.74
N ASN A 40 8.89 5.67 -23.45
CA ASN A 40 8.77 6.29 -22.13
C ASN A 40 7.34 6.29 -21.58
N SER A 41 6.46 5.43 -22.11
CA SER A 41 5.09 5.35 -21.61
C SER A 41 5.08 4.61 -20.27
N TYR A 42 4.81 5.33 -19.20
CA TYR A 42 4.41 4.74 -17.91
C TYR A 42 2.95 4.26 -17.94
N ASP A 43 2.26 4.43 -19.06
CA ASP A 43 0.89 3.98 -19.26
C ASP A 43 0.88 2.46 -19.43
N TYR A 44 0.39 1.77 -18.44
CA TYR A 44 0.30 0.30 -18.39
C TYR A 44 -0.60 -0.31 -19.46
N VAL A 45 -1.42 0.50 -20.06
CA VAL A 45 -2.35 0.12 -21.10
C VAL A 45 -2.16 1.07 -22.27
N ASP A 46 -1.01 1.02 -22.92
CA ASP A 46 -0.90 1.59 -24.26
C ASP A 46 -1.61 0.65 -25.25
N GLN A 47 -2.19 1.21 -26.29
CA GLN A 47 -2.96 0.48 -27.30
C GLN A 47 -2.20 0.49 -28.62
N PRO A 48 -1.01 -0.14 -28.72
CA PRO A 48 -0.27 -0.14 -29.98
C PRO A 48 -0.94 -1.01 -31.03
N VAL A 49 -1.71 -2.02 -30.64
CA VAL A 49 -2.47 -2.89 -31.55
C VAL A 49 -3.89 -2.40 -31.59
N LEU A 50 -4.24 -1.60 -32.60
CA LEU A 50 -5.59 -1.03 -32.71
C LEU A 50 -6.65 -2.12 -32.90
N GLY A 51 -7.79 -1.96 -32.21
CA GLY A 51 -8.84 -2.96 -32.17
C GLY A 51 -8.63 -4.09 -31.17
N ARG A 52 -7.55 -4.04 -30.37
CA ARG A 52 -7.29 -4.95 -29.23
C ARG A 52 -6.79 -4.17 -28.03
N LEU A 53 -7.14 -4.66 -26.85
CA LEU A 53 -6.57 -4.15 -25.61
C LEU A 53 -5.25 -4.90 -25.31
N CYS A 54 -4.18 -4.19 -25.01
CA CYS A 54 -2.94 -4.79 -24.52
C CYS A 54 -2.83 -4.54 -23.03
N PHE A 55 -2.69 -5.59 -22.24
CA PHE A 55 -2.66 -5.54 -20.79
C PHE A 55 -1.38 -6.16 -20.23
N ASP A 56 -0.65 -5.40 -19.41
CA ASP A 56 0.57 -5.85 -18.76
C ASP A 56 0.27 -6.30 -17.33
N THR A 57 0.47 -7.59 -17.03
CA THR A 57 0.20 -8.16 -15.71
C THR A 57 1.14 -7.67 -14.61
N ALA A 58 2.30 -7.11 -14.93
CA ALA A 58 3.20 -6.50 -13.95
C ALA A 58 2.65 -5.16 -13.41
N ALA A 59 1.84 -4.48 -14.22
CA ALA A 59 1.36 -3.15 -13.92
C ALA A 59 0.40 -3.08 -12.71
N PRO A 60 -0.58 -3.98 -12.58
CA PRO A 60 -1.57 -3.94 -11.51
C PRO A 60 -1.00 -4.02 -10.10
N VAL A 61 0.06 -4.78 -9.91
CA VAL A 61 0.70 -4.97 -8.61
C VAL A 61 1.76 -3.92 -8.28
N ARG A 62 2.00 -2.99 -9.21
CA ARG A 62 2.91 -1.86 -8.98
C ARG A 62 2.26 -0.83 -8.04
N SER A 63 3.09 -0.21 -7.20
CA SER A 63 2.65 0.87 -6.31
C SER A 63 1.90 1.98 -7.08
N GLY A 64 0.73 2.36 -6.57
CA GLY A 64 -0.12 3.39 -7.17
C GLY A 64 -1.06 2.91 -8.28
N SER A 65 -1.07 1.62 -8.64
CA SER A 65 -1.92 1.07 -9.71
C SER A 65 -3.41 0.97 -9.37
N GLY A 66 -3.80 1.14 -8.12
CA GLY A 66 -5.17 0.88 -7.66
C GLY A 66 -5.41 -0.59 -7.29
N PHE A 67 -4.97 -1.54 -8.08
CA PHE A 67 -5.03 -2.97 -7.75
C PHE A 67 -4.02 -3.36 -6.66
N GLU A 68 -2.96 -2.61 -6.47
CA GLU A 68 -2.02 -2.81 -5.37
C GLU A 68 -2.71 -2.92 -4.01
N ARG A 69 -3.77 -2.15 -3.80
CA ARG A 69 -4.55 -2.20 -2.56
C ARG A 69 -5.35 -3.49 -2.47
N VAL A 70 -5.98 -3.93 -3.56
CA VAL A 70 -6.69 -5.22 -3.63
C VAL A 70 -5.72 -6.36 -3.33
N TRP A 71 -4.51 -6.33 -3.89
CA TRP A 71 -3.45 -7.30 -3.63
C TRP A 71 -3.09 -7.38 -2.13
N LYS A 72 -2.92 -6.24 -1.48
CA LYS A 72 -2.62 -6.17 -0.04
C LYS A 72 -3.79 -6.63 0.82
N ASP A 73 -5.00 -6.17 0.49
CA ASP A 73 -6.22 -6.50 1.24
C ASP A 73 -6.59 -8.00 1.10
N SER A 74 -6.06 -8.69 0.06
CA SER A 74 -6.13 -10.15 -0.10
C SER A 74 -5.06 -10.92 0.70
N GLY A 75 -4.34 -10.27 1.61
CA GLY A 75 -3.33 -10.89 2.46
C GLY A 75 -2.02 -11.27 1.76
N LYS A 76 -1.83 -10.86 0.50
CA LYS A 76 -0.64 -11.19 -0.27
C LYS A 76 0.59 -10.37 0.12
N PRO A 77 1.79 -10.96 0.06
CA PRO A 77 3.00 -10.28 0.47
C PRO A 77 3.33 -9.11 -0.46
N GLN A 78 4.01 -8.11 0.09
CA GLN A 78 4.58 -7.04 -0.72
C GLN A 78 5.69 -7.61 -1.63
N LEU A 79 5.60 -7.31 -2.92
CA LEU A 79 6.53 -7.83 -3.91
C LEU A 79 7.89 -7.12 -3.85
N LYS A 80 8.98 -7.89 -3.84
CA LYS A 80 10.36 -7.38 -3.89
C LYS A 80 10.66 -6.74 -5.24
N ASN A 81 10.12 -7.30 -6.31
CA ASN A 81 10.21 -6.83 -7.69
C ASN A 81 8.95 -7.26 -8.44
N LEU A 82 8.86 -6.88 -9.71
CA LEU A 82 7.71 -7.21 -10.58
C LEU A 82 8.03 -8.35 -11.56
N LYS A 83 8.99 -9.21 -11.28
CA LYS A 83 9.28 -10.39 -12.11
C LYS A 83 8.11 -11.38 -12.01
N LEU A 84 7.79 -12.05 -13.10
CA LEU A 84 6.70 -13.04 -13.15
C LEU A 84 6.87 -14.12 -12.09
N ASP A 85 8.09 -14.61 -11.90
CA ASP A 85 8.42 -15.59 -10.85
C ASP A 85 8.06 -15.08 -9.44
N THR A 86 8.42 -13.83 -9.13
CA THR A 86 8.11 -13.23 -7.81
C THR A 86 6.60 -13.10 -7.58
N ILE A 87 5.84 -12.76 -8.62
CA ILE A 87 4.38 -12.66 -8.55
C ILE A 87 3.76 -14.07 -8.39
N ALA A 88 4.25 -15.05 -9.15
CA ALA A 88 3.78 -16.44 -9.09
C ALA A 88 4.02 -17.05 -7.69
N GLN A 89 5.21 -16.87 -7.12
CA GLN A 89 5.54 -17.31 -5.75
C GLN A 89 4.63 -16.65 -4.71
N ALA A 90 4.38 -15.35 -4.85
CA ALA A 90 3.45 -14.63 -3.97
C ALA A 90 1.99 -15.11 -4.08
N CYS A 91 1.64 -15.79 -5.18
CA CYS A 91 0.36 -16.44 -5.41
C CYS A 91 0.35 -17.94 -5.04
N ASN A 92 1.44 -18.47 -4.48
CA ASN A 92 1.62 -19.90 -4.19
C ASN A 92 1.49 -20.82 -5.43
N LEU A 93 1.84 -20.31 -6.62
CA LEU A 93 1.76 -21.03 -7.90
C LEU A 93 3.08 -21.74 -8.28
N GLY A 94 4.06 -21.79 -7.37
CA GLY A 94 5.41 -22.24 -7.67
C GLY A 94 6.26 -21.18 -8.34
N GLY A 95 7.41 -21.57 -8.87
CA GLY A 95 8.34 -20.70 -9.56
C GLY A 95 8.41 -20.97 -11.05
N LYS A 96 9.18 -20.15 -11.77
CA LYS A 96 9.55 -20.39 -13.15
C LYS A 96 10.47 -21.61 -13.26
N PHE A 97 10.41 -22.25 -14.43
CA PHE A 97 11.41 -23.23 -14.81
C PHE A 97 12.78 -22.54 -14.97
N ASP A 98 13.84 -23.15 -14.47
CA ASP A 98 15.19 -22.60 -14.60
C ASP A 98 15.71 -22.87 -16.03
N MET A 99 15.81 -21.83 -16.83
CA MET A 99 16.23 -21.89 -18.23
C MET A 99 17.12 -20.70 -18.57
N ASP A 100 18.28 -20.98 -19.13
CA ASP A 100 19.05 -19.93 -19.80
C ASP A 100 18.34 -19.50 -21.09
N VAL A 101 17.67 -18.36 -21.03
CA VAL A 101 16.90 -17.82 -22.18
C VAL A 101 17.76 -17.37 -23.34
N PHE A 102 19.10 -17.19 -23.16
CA PHE A 102 20.01 -16.74 -24.21
C PHE A 102 20.52 -17.88 -25.07
N THR A 103 20.74 -19.06 -24.51
CA THR A 103 21.24 -20.22 -25.21
C THR A 103 20.19 -21.32 -25.40
N GLY A 104 19.20 -21.39 -24.54
CA GLY A 104 18.19 -22.45 -24.52
C GLY A 104 17.42 -22.61 -25.84
N TRP A 105 17.13 -21.53 -26.54
CA TRP A 105 16.42 -21.57 -27.82
C TRP A 105 17.23 -22.21 -28.95
N THR A 106 18.55 -22.30 -28.84
CA THR A 106 19.43 -22.97 -29.81
C THR A 106 19.88 -24.35 -29.38
N GLU A 107 20.11 -24.54 -28.08
CA GLU A 107 20.70 -25.75 -27.52
C GLU A 107 19.65 -26.75 -27.01
N ARG A 108 18.52 -26.26 -26.53
CA ARG A 108 17.44 -27.05 -25.90
C ARG A 108 16.05 -26.54 -26.33
N PHE A 109 15.78 -26.56 -27.63
CA PHE A 109 14.62 -25.91 -28.24
C PHE A 109 13.29 -26.42 -27.66
N ASP A 110 13.12 -27.72 -27.48
CA ASP A 110 11.86 -28.29 -26.95
C ASP A 110 11.63 -27.86 -25.50
N GLU A 111 12.63 -27.89 -24.65
CA GLU A 111 12.56 -27.40 -23.28
C GLU A 111 12.30 -25.87 -23.23
N TYR A 112 12.82 -25.12 -24.20
CA TYR A 112 12.56 -23.70 -24.31
C TYR A 112 11.10 -23.41 -24.70
N VAL A 113 10.50 -24.25 -25.55
CA VAL A 113 9.08 -24.16 -25.88
C VAL A 113 8.23 -24.44 -24.64
N ASP A 114 8.56 -25.49 -23.88
CA ASP A 114 7.87 -25.83 -22.61
C ASP A 114 7.99 -24.70 -21.59
N TYR A 115 9.16 -24.09 -21.47
CA TYR A 115 9.38 -22.90 -20.64
C TYR A 115 8.45 -21.74 -21.03
N CYS A 116 8.34 -21.43 -22.33
CA CYS A 116 7.45 -20.36 -22.82
C CYS A 116 5.97 -20.69 -22.57
N MET A 117 5.57 -21.95 -22.74
CA MET A 117 4.21 -22.41 -22.45
C MET A 117 3.90 -22.29 -20.94
N GLN A 118 4.83 -22.67 -20.08
CA GLN A 118 4.66 -22.58 -18.63
C GLN A 118 4.56 -21.13 -18.17
N ASP A 119 5.35 -20.22 -18.69
CA ASP A 119 5.23 -18.78 -18.43
C ASP A 119 3.83 -18.26 -18.79
N THR A 120 3.29 -18.67 -19.93
CA THR A 120 1.95 -18.30 -20.35
C THR A 120 0.86 -18.88 -19.42
N LEU A 121 1.00 -20.14 -19.00
CA LEU A 121 0.09 -20.78 -18.06
C LEU A 121 0.14 -20.13 -16.66
N LEU A 122 1.31 -19.67 -16.21
CA LEU A 122 1.45 -18.92 -14.97
C LEU A 122 0.68 -17.60 -15.02
N LEU A 123 0.74 -16.87 -16.15
CA LEU A 123 -0.04 -15.64 -16.32
C LEU A 123 -1.54 -15.90 -16.20
N LYS A 124 -2.02 -16.96 -16.86
CA LYS A 124 -3.42 -17.38 -16.77
C LYS A 124 -3.82 -17.68 -15.34
N LYS A 125 -3.05 -18.51 -14.61
CA LYS A 125 -3.31 -18.86 -13.22
C LYS A 125 -3.27 -17.65 -12.28
N ILE A 126 -2.36 -16.69 -12.50
CA ILE A 126 -2.30 -15.44 -11.73
C ILE A 126 -3.57 -14.62 -11.95
N ASP A 127 -4.06 -14.50 -13.19
CA ASP A 127 -5.28 -13.75 -13.46
C ASP A 127 -6.52 -14.45 -12.92
N GLU A 128 -6.68 -15.75 -13.15
CA GLU A 128 -7.79 -16.56 -12.65
C GLU A 128 -7.87 -16.52 -11.12
N GLY A 129 -6.75 -16.66 -10.41
CA GLY A 129 -6.73 -16.64 -8.94
C GLY A 129 -6.84 -15.24 -8.31
N ASN A 130 -6.73 -14.16 -9.08
CA ASN A 130 -6.77 -12.79 -8.56
C ASN A 130 -7.78 -11.88 -9.26
N HIS A 131 -8.43 -12.34 -10.32
CA HIS A 131 -9.41 -11.59 -11.11
C HIS A 131 -8.91 -10.21 -11.56
N VAL A 132 -7.64 -10.10 -11.97
CA VAL A 132 -6.98 -8.82 -12.25
C VAL A 132 -7.62 -8.12 -13.44
N VAL A 133 -7.79 -8.82 -14.54
CA VAL A 133 -8.43 -8.27 -15.77
C VAL A 133 -9.87 -7.88 -15.46
N ASN A 134 -10.61 -8.74 -14.73
CA ASN A 134 -12.00 -8.47 -14.35
C ASN A 134 -12.13 -7.22 -13.46
N PHE A 135 -11.18 -6.99 -12.57
CA PHE A 135 -11.16 -5.76 -11.76
C PHE A 135 -11.11 -4.50 -12.63
N PHE A 136 -10.22 -4.46 -13.62
CA PHE A 136 -10.11 -3.29 -14.50
C PHE A 136 -11.26 -3.16 -15.49
N LEU A 137 -11.83 -4.27 -15.98
CA LEU A 137 -13.05 -4.26 -16.77
C LEU A 137 -14.24 -3.73 -15.99
N SER A 138 -14.38 -4.13 -14.72
CA SER A 138 -15.43 -3.65 -13.84
C SER A 138 -15.30 -2.15 -13.57
N LEU A 139 -14.10 -1.64 -13.35
CA LEU A 139 -13.85 -0.21 -13.23
C LEU A 139 -14.19 0.54 -14.52
N GLN A 140 -13.85 -0.03 -15.67
CA GLN A 140 -14.21 0.55 -16.97
C GLN A 140 -15.74 0.66 -17.13
N GLN A 141 -16.45 -0.43 -16.86
CA GLN A 141 -17.91 -0.48 -16.98
C GLN A 141 -18.60 0.46 -15.99
N LEU A 142 -18.19 0.41 -14.72
CA LEU A 142 -18.76 1.22 -13.65
C LEU A 142 -18.55 2.72 -13.89
N CYS A 143 -17.35 3.12 -14.26
CA CYS A 143 -16.96 4.52 -14.35
C CYS A 143 -17.06 5.11 -15.77
N GLY A 144 -17.31 4.28 -16.80
CA GLY A 144 -17.35 4.74 -18.19
C GLY A 144 -16.03 5.33 -18.69
N VAL A 145 -14.92 4.90 -18.12
CA VAL A 145 -13.58 5.32 -18.54
C VAL A 145 -13.02 4.36 -19.59
N SER A 146 -12.08 4.82 -20.42
CA SER A 146 -11.40 3.89 -21.31
C SER A 146 -10.55 2.92 -20.50
N PHE A 147 -10.40 1.67 -20.95
CA PHE A 147 -9.56 0.66 -20.29
C PHE A 147 -8.12 1.17 -20.06
N ARG A 148 -7.58 1.95 -20.99
CA ARG A 148 -6.29 2.62 -20.86
C ARG A 148 -6.18 3.54 -19.63
N SER A 149 -7.29 4.05 -19.15
CA SER A 149 -7.35 5.03 -18.06
C SER A 149 -7.76 4.42 -16.72
N CYS A 150 -8.14 3.14 -16.68
CA CYS A 150 -8.67 2.50 -15.48
C CYS A 150 -7.62 2.22 -14.40
N HIS A 151 -6.33 2.51 -14.63
CA HIS A 151 -5.29 2.52 -13.61
C HIS A 151 -5.20 3.85 -12.82
N ASN A 152 -5.84 4.90 -13.32
CA ASN A 152 -5.79 6.22 -12.71
C ASN A 152 -7.08 6.49 -11.90
N VAL A 153 -6.94 6.44 -10.57
CA VAL A 153 -8.05 6.50 -9.63
C VAL A 153 -8.91 7.76 -9.77
N THR A 154 -8.29 8.91 -10.02
CA THR A 154 -9.03 10.17 -10.17
C THR A 154 -9.88 10.23 -11.45
N ARG A 155 -9.53 9.45 -12.46
CA ARG A 155 -10.34 9.32 -13.68
C ARG A 155 -11.65 8.56 -13.45
N PHE A 156 -11.73 7.71 -12.42
CA PHE A 156 -12.97 7.00 -12.10
C PHE A 156 -14.07 7.96 -11.66
N ALA A 157 -13.78 8.80 -10.67
CA ALA A 157 -14.72 9.80 -10.19
C ALA A 157 -15.15 10.74 -11.33
N ARG A 158 -14.19 11.21 -12.15
CA ARG A 158 -14.50 12.04 -13.32
C ARG A 158 -15.41 11.32 -14.32
N GLY A 159 -15.15 10.05 -14.62
CA GLY A 159 -15.98 9.28 -15.56
C GLY A 159 -17.42 9.13 -15.07
N LEU A 160 -17.61 8.85 -13.79
CA LEU A 160 -18.94 8.78 -13.17
C LEU A 160 -19.67 10.12 -13.25
N LEU A 161 -19.02 11.23 -12.88
CA LEU A 161 -19.62 12.55 -12.97
C LEU A 161 -20.02 12.91 -14.40
N GLN A 162 -19.14 12.70 -15.38
CA GLN A 162 -19.42 12.99 -16.79
C GLN A 162 -20.60 12.20 -17.36
N ARG A 163 -20.91 11.03 -16.80
CA ARG A 163 -22.06 10.22 -17.23
C ARG A 163 -23.36 10.60 -16.55
N ARG A 164 -23.31 11.31 -15.43
CA ARG A 164 -24.47 11.65 -14.57
C ARG A 164 -24.89 13.10 -14.70
N THR A 165 -24.14 13.92 -15.42
CA THR A 165 -24.48 15.34 -15.61
C THR A 165 -24.12 15.82 -17.01
N ASP A 166 -24.88 16.77 -17.50
CA ASP A 166 -24.60 17.52 -18.73
C ASP A 166 -23.60 18.66 -18.51
N TRP A 167 -23.11 18.84 -17.30
CA TRP A 167 -22.13 19.87 -16.99
C TRP A 167 -20.81 19.62 -17.72
N LYS A 168 -20.30 20.65 -18.36
CA LYS A 168 -19.01 20.59 -19.04
C LYS A 168 -17.91 20.89 -18.03
N ALA A 169 -17.21 19.86 -17.58
CA ALA A 169 -16.01 20.06 -16.79
C ALA A 169 -14.97 20.88 -17.58
N PRO A 170 -14.31 21.87 -16.96
CA PRO A 170 -13.18 22.57 -17.58
C PRO A 170 -12.12 21.58 -18.08
N THR A 171 -11.54 21.85 -19.24
CA THR A 171 -10.46 21.00 -19.79
C THR A 171 -9.19 21.05 -18.96
N ARG A 172 -8.99 22.13 -18.21
CA ARG A 172 -7.94 22.32 -17.20
C ARG A 172 -8.55 23.04 -16.00
N SER A 173 -8.11 22.68 -14.80
CA SER A 173 -8.40 23.50 -13.63
C SER A 173 -7.65 24.81 -13.74
N THR A 174 -8.36 25.91 -13.53
CA THR A 174 -7.79 27.26 -13.39
C THR A 174 -7.59 27.62 -11.92
N GLN A 175 -7.98 26.74 -11.00
CA GLN A 175 -7.82 26.98 -9.58
C GLN A 175 -6.35 26.84 -9.17
N GLU A 176 -5.81 27.83 -8.50
CA GLU A 176 -4.55 27.70 -7.80
C GLU A 176 -4.70 26.70 -6.66
N LYS A 177 -3.65 25.91 -6.39
CA LYS A 177 -3.66 24.99 -5.26
C LYS A 177 -3.83 25.78 -3.98
N GLN A 178 -4.96 25.61 -3.31
CA GLN A 178 -5.20 26.18 -1.99
C GLN A 178 -4.63 25.26 -0.92
N GLU A 179 -4.02 25.84 0.10
CA GLU A 179 -3.59 25.12 1.29
C GLU A 179 -4.76 25.05 2.27
N TYR A 180 -5.11 23.85 2.67
CA TYR A 180 -6.09 23.58 3.73
C TYR A 180 -5.56 22.47 4.63
N GLU A 181 -6.06 22.43 5.85
CA GLU A 181 -5.64 21.45 6.84
C GLU A 181 -6.19 20.06 6.50
N GLY A 182 -5.32 19.06 6.40
CA GLY A 182 -5.67 17.68 6.11
C GLY A 182 -6.27 16.93 7.31
N ALA A 183 -6.19 15.59 7.27
CA ALA A 183 -6.69 14.73 8.35
C ALA A 183 -5.97 14.97 9.68
N PHE A 184 -6.72 14.87 10.78
CA PHE A 184 -6.19 14.96 12.13
C PHE A 184 -5.64 13.60 12.57
N ILE A 185 -4.43 13.60 13.09
CA ILE A 185 -3.81 12.45 13.73
C ILE A 185 -3.17 12.97 15.02
N PRO A 186 -3.81 12.80 16.17
CA PRO A 186 -3.30 13.25 17.46
C PRO A 186 -2.00 12.52 17.82
N PRO A 187 -1.15 13.10 18.68
CA PRO A 187 -0.01 12.38 19.22
C PRO A 187 -0.52 11.18 20.05
N PRO A 188 -0.01 9.96 19.80
CA PRO A 188 -0.39 8.81 20.60
C PRO A 188 0.20 8.90 22.01
N ARG A 189 -0.37 8.14 22.95
CA ARG A 189 0.23 7.86 24.25
C ARG A 189 1.09 6.58 24.11
N PRO A 190 2.44 6.65 24.04
CA PRO A 190 3.27 5.46 23.84
C PRO A 190 3.13 4.48 25.01
N GLY A 191 3.08 3.18 24.70
CA GLY A 191 2.95 2.14 25.73
C GLY A 191 2.41 0.84 25.19
N ARG A 192 2.26 -0.14 26.11
CA ARG A 192 1.49 -1.37 25.90
C ARG A 192 0.18 -1.26 26.68
N TYR A 193 -0.90 -1.60 26.04
CA TYR A 193 -2.24 -1.53 26.61
C TYR A 193 -2.95 -2.86 26.44
N GLU A 194 -3.78 -3.19 27.42
CA GLU A 194 -4.60 -4.39 27.44
C GLU A 194 -6.05 -4.01 27.10
N GLY A 195 -6.75 -4.90 26.37
CA GLY A 195 -8.15 -4.72 26.08
C GLY A 195 -8.46 -3.50 25.19
N VAL A 196 -7.93 -3.47 23.96
CA VAL A 196 -8.07 -2.33 23.06
C VAL A 196 -9.00 -2.64 21.91
N ALA A 197 -10.10 -1.89 21.81
CA ALA A 197 -10.99 -1.88 20.65
C ALA A 197 -10.52 -0.84 19.62
N CYS A 198 -10.62 -1.19 18.35
CA CYS A 198 -10.60 -0.24 17.25
C CYS A 198 -12.03 0.09 16.86
N VAL A 199 -12.45 1.33 17.06
CA VAL A 199 -13.71 1.86 16.55
C VAL A 199 -13.43 2.72 15.33
N ASP A 200 -14.15 2.48 14.24
CA ASP A 200 -13.86 3.04 12.92
C ASP A 200 -15.13 3.58 12.25
N TYR A 201 -15.03 4.73 11.58
CA TYR A 201 -16.13 5.22 10.79
C TYR A 201 -16.28 4.44 9.48
N LYS A 202 -17.47 3.88 9.26
CA LYS A 202 -17.79 3.22 7.99
C LYS A 202 -17.70 4.20 6.81
N GLY A 203 -16.51 4.28 6.19
CA GLY A 203 -16.29 5.15 5.04
C GLY A 203 -16.45 6.65 5.36
N LEU A 204 -15.69 7.18 6.32
CA LEU A 204 -15.80 8.54 6.84
C LEU A 204 -16.06 9.61 5.76
N TYR A 205 -15.19 9.78 4.77
CA TYR A 205 -15.31 10.85 3.78
C TYR A 205 -16.57 10.75 2.90
N PRO A 206 -16.90 9.58 2.32
CA PRO A 206 -18.19 9.41 1.64
C PRO A 206 -19.39 9.69 2.54
N SER A 207 -19.37 9.25 3.81
CA SER A 207 -20.46 9.48 4.75
C SER A 207 -20.61 10.97 5.11
N LEU A 208 -19.51 11.73 5.18
CA LEU A 208 -19.55 13.18 5.36
C LEU A 208 -20.14 13.90 4.14
N ILE A 209 -19.82 13.45 2.93
CA ILE A 209 -20.43 13.97 1.69
C ILE A 209 -21.95 13.83 1.75
N LEU A 210 -22.45 12.66 2.19
CA LEU A 210 -23.89 12.42 2.35
C LEU A 210 -24.50 13.26 3.48
N SER A 211 -23.87 13.26 4.65
CA SER A 211 -24.43 13.90 5.86
C SER A 211 -24.54 15.42 5.73
N HIS A 212 -23.67 16.04 4.97
CA HIS A 212 -23.61 17.49 4.82
C HIS A 212 -23.99 17.96 3.42
N ASN A 213 -24.50 17.07 2.57
CA ASN A 213 -24.94 17.32 1.21
C ASN A 213 -23.89 18.06 0.37
N LEU A 214 -22.61 17.62 0.46
CA LEU A 214 -21.48 18.29 -0.19
C LEU A 214 -21.46 18.04 -1.71
N SER A 215 -21.70 19.08 -2.49
CA SER A 215 -21.69 19.02 -3.96
C SER A 215 -21.48 20.44 -4.53
N TRP A 216 -21.07 20.54 -5.77
CA TRP A 216 -20.81 21.84 -6.42
C TRP A 216 -22.02 22.76 -6.46
N GLU A 217 -23.22 22.20 -6.65
CA GLU A 217 -24.49 22.93 -6.74
C GLU A 217 -25.10 23.29 -5.38
N THR A 218 -24.64 22.68 -4.29
CA THR A 218 -25.13 22.96 -2.94
C THR A 218 -24.27 23.92 -2.15
N GLN A 219 -23.11 24.30 -2.68
CA GLN A 219 -22.25 25.31 -2.07
C GLN A 219 -22.85 26.70 -2.22
N VAL A 220 -22.87 27.47 -1.13
CA VAL A 220 -23.39 28.83 -1.11
C VAL A 220 -22.44 29.80 -0.43
N PRO A 221 -22.56 31.11 -0.70
CA PRO A 221 -21.77 32.14 -0.03
C PRO A 221 -21.92 32.10 1.50
N LYS A 222 -20.83 32.47 2.21
CA LYS A 222 -20.76 32.40 3.70
C LYS A 222 -21.69 33.39 4.39
N ASP A 223 -22.11 34.45 3.74
CA ASP A 223 -23.06 35.44 4.25
C ASP A 223 -24.49 34.90 4.37
N LEU A 224 -24.78 33.75 3.75
CA LEU A 224 -26.04 33.04 3.93
C LEU A 224 -26.05 32.10 5.13
N ALA A 225 -25.02 32.09 5.96
CA ALA A 225 -24.95 31.28 7.18
C ALA A 225 -26.08 31.68 8.13
N GLY A 226 -26.85 30.68 8.56
CA GLY A 226 -28.03 30.91 9.45
C GLY A 226 -29.36 31.02 8.73
N GLU A 227 -29.39 31.06 7.38
CA GLU A 227 -30.64 30.93 6.63
C GLU A 227 -31.19 29.50 6.72
N GLU A 228 -32.49 29.36 6.48
CA GLU A 228 -33.16 28.07 6.52
C GLU A 228 -32.55 27.09 5.49
N ASN A 229 -32.37 25.85 5.93
CA ASN A 229 -31.75 24.78 5.12
C ASN A 229 -30.28 25.07 4.69
N ILE A 230 -29.60 26.03 5.29
CA ILE A 230 -28.16 26.24 5.06
C ILE A 230 -27.37 25.83 6.29
N ARG A 231 -26.42 24.93 6.09
CA ARG A 231 -25.50 24.46 7.14
C ARG A 231 -24.13 25.07 6.95
N GLN A 232 -23.62 25.75 7.98
CA GLN A 232 -22.23 26.16 8.05
C GLN A 232 -21.40 25.04 8.70
N LEU A 233 -20.27 24.70 8.06
CA LEU A 233 -19.34 23.66 8.53
C LEU A 233 -18.15 24.25 9.30
N PRO A 234 -17.33 23.41 9.98
CA PRO A 234 -16.23 23.87 10.83
C PRO A 234 -15.14 24.69 10.11
N ASP A 235 -15.01 24.57 8.80
CA ASP A 235 -14.11 25.39 7.97
C ASP A 235 -14.75 26.71 7.52
N GLY A 236 -15.97 26.98 7.93
CA GLY A 236 -16.76 28.16 7.59
C GLY A 236 -17.40 28.12 6.21
N THR A 237 -17.35 27.02 5.48
CA THR A 237 -18.10 26.83 4.23
C THR A 237 -19.58 26.59 4.52
N CYS A 238 -20.47 26.95 3.59
CA CYS A 238 -21.92 26.85 3.75
C CYS A 238 -22.54 26.01 2.63
N TRP A 239 -23.50 25.13 2.99
CA TRP A 239 -24.06 24.12 2.13
C TRP A 239 -25.57 23.99 2.29
N ILE A 240 -26.32 23.93 1.17
CA ILE A 240 -27.77 23.70 1.17
C ILE A 240 -28.05 22.25 1.59
N GLN A 241 -28.98 22.09 2.53
CA GLN A 241 -29.43 20.79 3.02
C GLN A 241 -30.81 20.44 2.47
N GLY A 242 -31.18 19.15 2.46
CA GLY A 242 -32.53 18.68 2.16
C GLY A 242 -32.93 18.74 0.69
N CYS A 243 -31.97 18.91 -0.23
CA CYS A 243 -32.19 18.82 -1.66
C CYS A 243 -31.36 17.71 -2.29
N ASP A 244 -31.79 17.22 -3.44
CA ASP A 244 -31.01 16.26 -4.22
C ASP A 244 -29.74 16.94 -4.75
N ALA A 245 -28.62 16.22 -4.69
CA ALA A 245 -27.34 16.73 -5.14
C ALA A 245 -26.55 15.65 -5.87
N LEU A 246 -25.74 16.07 -6.87
CA LEU A 246 -25.04 15.16 -7.77
C LEU A 246 -24.06 14.24 -7.05
N LEU A 247 -23.16 14.80 -6.24
CA LEU A 247 -22.13 14.00 -5.58
C LEU A 247 -22.70 13.08 -4.50
N PRO A 248 -23.60 13.51 -3.60
CA PRO A 248 -24.33 12.64 -2.68
C PRO A 248 -25.08 11.51 -3.38
N SER A 249 -25.80 11.77 -4.47
CA SER A 249 -26.56 10.73 -5.19
C SER A 249 -25.64 9.63 -5.74
N ILE A 250 -24.50 10.01 -6.32
CA ILE A 250 -23.51 9.05 -6.80
C ILE A 250 -22.90 8.25 -5.64
N VAL A 251 -22.60 8.89 -4.52
CA VAL A 251 -22.04 8.22 -3.34
C VAL A 251 -23.05 7.22 -2.75
N THR A 252 -24.34 7.57 -2.69
CA THR A 252 -25.42 6.66 -2.27
C THR A 252 -25.46 5.41 -3.14
N GLU A 253 -25.50 5.59 -4.47
CA GLU A 253 -25.49 4.47 -5.42
C GLU A 253 -24.27 3.56 -5.23
N MET A 254 -23.11 4.15 -4.95
CA MET A 254 -21.88 3.37 -4.72
C MET A 254 -21.95 2.59 -3.39
N PHE A 255 -22.55 3.13 -2.32
CA PHE A 255 -22.76 2.38 -1.08
C PHE A 255 -23.71 1.19 -1.31
N GLU A 256 -24.84 1.40 -1.96
CA GLU A 256 -25.82 0.36 -2.27
C GLU A 256 -25.20 -0.76 -3.12
N LEU A 257 -24.45 -0.39 -4.15
CA LEU A 257 -23.77 -1.34 -5.03
C LEU A 257 -22.72 -2.16 -4.25
N ARG A 258 -21.98 -1.51 -3.38
CA ARG A 258 -20.98 -2.18 -2.54
C ARG A 258 -21.61 -3.15 -1.54
N ASP A 259 -22.69 -2.75 -0.90
CA ASP A 259 -23.41 -3.59 0.06
C ASP A 259 -24.06 -4.80 -0.65
N MET A 260 -24.58 -4.61 -1.87
CA MET A 260 -25.06 -5.70 -2.73
C MET A 260 -23.92 -6.70 -3.04
N TYR A 261 -22.75 -6.23 -3.44
CA TYR A 261 -21.61 -7.11 -3.72
C TYR A 261 -21.10 -7.82 -2.47
N LYS A 262 -21.06 -7.16 -1.32
CA LYS A 262 -20.72 -7.79 -0.04
C LYS A 262 -21.73 -8.87 0.36
N LYS A 263 -23.02 -8.65 0.10
CA LYS A 263 -24.05 -9.65 0.33
C LYS A 263 -23.82 -10.88 -0.55
N LYS A 264 -23.66 -10.70 -1.86
CA LYS A 264 -23.36 -11.79 -2.79
C LYS A 264 -22.08 -12.54 -2.44
N MET A 265 -21.03 -11.83 -1.98
CA MET A 265 -19.79 -12.45 -1.51
C MET A 265 -20.03 -13.38 -0.30
N ARG A 266 -20.90 -13.00 0.62
CA ARG A 266 -21.25 -13.84 1.78
C ARG A 266 -22.12 -15.04 1.42
N GLU A 267 -22.99 -14.88 0.40
CA GLU A 267 -23.90 -15.90 -0.11
C GLU A 267 -23.23 -16.86 -1.12
N SER A 268 -21.97 -16.61 -1.51
CA SER A 268 -21.25 -17.43 -2.49
C SER A 268 -20.94 -18.83 -1.95
N GLU A 269 -21.21 -19.83 -2.76
CA GLU A 269 -20.96 -21.26 -2.45
C GLU A 269 -19.51 -21.65 -2.71
N THR A 270 -18.86 -21.03 -3.72
CA THR A 270 -17.48 -21.34 -4.09
C THR A 270 -16.52 -20.22 -3.70
N GLU A 271 -15.24 -20.58 -3.49
CA GLU A 271 -14.19 -19.59 -3.22
C GLU A 271 -13.96 -18.67 -4.43
N ASP A 272 -14.08 -19.18 -5.64
CA ASP A 272 -13.89 -18.39 -6.87
C ASP A 272 -14.98 -17.31 -7.01
N GLU A 273 -16.25 -17.66 -6.80
CA GLU A 273 -17.35 -16.67 -6.78
C GLU A 273 -17.13 -15.62 -5.67
N ARG A 274 -16.75 -16.06 -4.47
CA ARG A 274 -16.44 -15.17 -3.35
C ARG A 274 -15.34 -14.18 -3.70
N ASN A 275 -14.27 -14.66 -4.31
CA ASN A 275 -13.15 -13.82 -4.78
C ASN A 275 -13.58 -12.85 -5.88
N GLY A 276 -14.43 -13.29 -6.79
CA GLY A 276 -15.03 -12.45 -7.82
C GLY A 276 -15.83 -11.29 -7.23
N TRP A 277 -16.78 -11.56 -6.33
CA TRP A 277 -17.57 -10.52 -5.66
C TRP A 277 -16.73 -9.61 -4.76
N ASN A 278 -15.72 -10.18 -4.08
CA ASN A 278 -14.77 -9.39 -3.30
C ASN A 278 -14.02 -8.39 -4.20
N THR A 279 -13.58 -8.83 -5.37
CA THR A 279 -12.91 -7.96 -6.35
C THR A 279 -13.80 -6.80 -6.78
N LEU A 280 -15.09 -7.04 -7.03
CA LEU A 280 -16.06 -6.02 -7.41
C LEU A 280 -16.32 -5.01 -6.26
N GLN A 281 -16.55 -5.48 -5.02
CA GLN A 281 -16.78 -4.58 -3.90
C GLN A 281 -15.54 -3.72 -3.59
N LEU A 282 -14.32 -4.25 -3.82
CA LEU A 282 -13.08 -3.50 -3.67
C LEU A 282 -12.91 -2.46 -4.79
N ALA A 283 -13.36 -2.76 -6.01
CA ALA A 283 -13.40 -1.78 -7.11
C ALA A 283 -14.30 -0.59 -6.74
N VAL A 284 -15.51 -0.84 -6.24
CA VAL A 284 -16.43 0.22 -5.79
C VAL A 284 -15.82 1.01 -4.63
N LYS A 285 -15.26 0.34 -3.62
CA LYS A 285 -14.55 1.02 -2.49
C LYS A 285 -13.48 1.97 -3.02
N ARG A 286 -12.74 1.56 -4.07
CA ARG A 286 -11.70 2.38 -4.66
C ARG A 286 -12.25 3.61 -5.37
N VAL A 287 -13.36 3.46 -6.08
CA VAL A 287 -14.06 4.58 -6.73
C VAL A 287 -14.52 5.59 -5.68
N MET A 288 -15.19 5.14 -4.62
CA MET A 288 -15.65 6.03 -3.53
C MET A 288 -14.50 6.83 -2.91
N ALA A 289 -13.37 6.18 -2.64
CA ALA A 289 -12.18 6.86 -2.11
C ALA A 289 -11.57 7.89 -3.09
N SER A 290 -11.90 7.83 -4.38
CA SER A 290 -11.37 8.74 -5.40
C SER A 290 -12.04 10.10 -5.44
N PHE A 291 -13.25 10.25 -4.90
CA PHE A 291 -13.98 11.52 -4.93
C PHE A 291 -13.25 12.62 -4.16
N TYR A 292 -12.82 12.36 -2.93
CA TYR A 292 -11.98 13.29 -2.19
C TYR A 292 -10.68 13.65 -2.95
N GLY A 293 -9.97 12.65 -3.47
CA GLY A 293 -8.74 12.89 -4.22
C GLY A 293 -8.94 13.69 -5.51
N MET A 294 -10.13 13.62 -6.10
CA MET A 294 -10.51 14.41 -7.27
C MET A 294 -10.78 15.87 -6.88
N THR A 295 -11.59 16.13 -5.86
CA THR A 295 -11.89 17.51 -5.41
C THR A 295 -10.65 18.21 -4.89
N ALA A 296 -9.76 17.48 -4.21
CA ALA A 296 -8.51 17.99 -3.64
C ALA A 296 -7.36 18.23 -4.64
N SER A 297 -7.56 17.96 -5.93
CA SER A 297 -6.48 18.01 -6.92
C SER A 297 -6.64 19.15 -7.93
N ALA A 298 -5.77 20.14 -7.91
CA ALA A 298 -5.77 21.28 -8.83
C ALA A 298 -5.66 20.92 -10.34
N HIS A 299 -5.36 19.66 -10.68
CA HIS A 299 -5.14 19.22 -12.06
C HIS A 299 -6.39 18.67 -12.76
N TRP A 300 -7.53 18.58 -12.05
CA TRP A 300 -8.76 18.00 -12.58
C TRP A 300 -9.86 19.02 -12.71
N GLY A 301 -10.65 18.94 -13.79
CA GLY A 301 -11.73 19.88 -14.07
C GLY A 301 -12.87 19.92 -13.03
N TRP A 302 -12.94 18.94 -12.14
CA TRP A 302 -13.89 18.84 -11.03
C TRP A 302 -13.25 19.16 -9.68
N SER A 303 -12.12 19.83 -9.67
CA SER A 303 -11.45 20.27 -8.44
C SER A 303 -12.32 21.29 -7.72
N ASP A 304 -12.46 21.12 -6.43
CA ASP A 304 -13.15 22.05 -5.54
C ASP A 304 -12.53 21.94 -4.14
N PHE A 305 -11.77 22.97 -3.79
CA PHE A 305 -11.03 22.97 -2.52
C PHE A 305 -11.94 23.22 -1.32
N ASP A 306 -13.10 23.83 -1.51
CA ASP A 306 -14.08 24.02 -0.41
C ASP A 306 -14.75 22.68 -0.07
N ILE A 307 -15.13 21.85 -1.07
CA ILE A 307 -15.57 20.46 -0.81
C ILE A 307 -14.47 19.67 -0.09
N ALA A 308 -13.23 19.75 -0.55
CA ALA A 308 -12.12 19.01 0.05
C ALA A 308 -11.80 19.50 1.48
N SER A 309 -11.87 20.82 1.72
CA SER A 309 -11.71 21.44 3.05
C SER A 309 -12.82 21.04 3.99
N ALA A 310 -14.08 21.12 3.57
CA ALA A 310 -15.24 20.71 4.33
C ALA A 310 -15.14 19.24 4.78
N ILE A 311 -14.80 18.32 3.85
CA ILE A 311 -14.63 16.89 4.17
C ILE A 311 -13.56 16.71 5.25
N THR A 312 -12.40 17.36 5.13
CA THR A 312 -11.32 17.17 6.11
C THR A 312 -11.60 17.89 7.44
N ALA A 313 -12.27 19.04 7.43
CA ALA A 313 -12.66 19.75 8.64
C ALA A 313 -13.67 18.95 9.46
N CYS A 314 -14.73 18.44 8.83
CA CYS A 314 -15.70 17.56 9.47
C CYS A 314 -15.05 16.25 9.91
N GLY A 315 -14.11 15.69 9.11
CA GLY A 315 -13.35 14.50 9.48
C GLY A 315 -12.49 14.71 10.73
N ARG A 316 -11.82 15.86 10.85
CA ARG A 316 -11.07 16.23 12.07
C ARG A 316 -11.99 16.34 13.29
N GLN A 317 -13.17 16.94 13.13
CA GLN A 317 -14.16 17.04 14.19
C GLN A 317 -14.65 15.65 14.59
N ALA A 318 -14.97 14.79 13.62
CA ALA A 318 -15.44 13.43 13.88
C ALA A 318 -14.42 12.59 14.67
N ILE A 319 -13.10 12.68 14.36
CA ILE A 319 -12.08 11.95 15.11
C ILE A 319 -11.88 12.50 16.52
N ARG A 320 -11.92 13.83 16.71
CA ARG A 320 -11.88 14.41 18.06
C ARG A 320 -13.07 13.94 18.87
N PHE A 321 -14.26 13.95 18.29
CA PHE A 321 -15.47 13.46 18.92
C PHE A 321 -15.33 12.00 19.38
N LEU A 322 -14.83 11.08 18.53
CA LEU A 322 -14.62 9.69 18.95
C LEU A 322 -13.75 9.56 20.19
N MET A 323 -12.69 10.36 20.26
CA MET A 323 -11.77 10.32 21.41
C MET A 323 -12.39 10.94 22.66
N GLU A 324 -12.95 12.14 22.54
CA GLU A 324 -13.55 12.89 23.64
C GLU A 324 -14.76 12.17 24.21
N GLU A 325 -15.66 11.67 23.35
CA GLU A 325 -16.86 10.96 23.80
C GLU A 325 -16.53 9.60 24.41
N SER A 326 -15.52 8.88 23.90
CA SER A 326 -15.04 7.67 24.56
C SER A 326 -14.53 7.97 25.98
N GLU A 327 -13.82 9.09 26.18
CA GLU A 327 -13.34 9.51 27.49
C GLU A 327 -14.52 9.94 28.41
N ASN A 328 -15.55 10.60 27.88
CA ASN A 328 -16.77 10.95 28.61
C ASN A 328 -17.54 9.72 29.12
N GLN A 329 -17.48 8.61 28.36
CA GLN A 329 -18.03 7.31 28.75
C GLN A 329 -17.14 6.55 29.77
N GLY A 330 -16.01 7.12 30.18
CA GLY A 330 -15.10 6.55 31.17
C GLY A 330 -14.02 5.62 30.59
N TYR A 331 -13.87 5.53 29.27
CA TYR A 331 -12.85 4.73 28.61
C TYR A 331 -11.64 5.58 28.22
N SER A 332 -10.46 4.96 28.10
CA SER A 332 -9.25 5.68 27.69
C SER A 332 -9.10 5.67 26.16
N ALA A 333 -9.19 6.82 25.52
CA ALA A 333 -8.87 6.99 24.11
C ALA A 333 -7.35 7.13 23.93
N LEU A 334 -6.71 6.09 23.38
CA LEU A 334 -5.26 5.96 23.33
C LEU A 334 -4.66 6.62 22.09
N TYR A 335 -5.35 6.54 20.95
CA TYR A 335 -4.84 7.05 19.68
C TYR A 335 -5.97 7.20 18.65
N GLY A 336 -5.98 8.32 17.91
CA GLY A 336 -6.83 8.53 16.75
C GLY A 336 -6.04 8.45 15.45
N HIS A 337 -6.61 7.85 14.40
CA HIS A 337 -5.94 7.69 13.13
C HIS A 337 -6.90 7.85 11.96
N THR A 338 -6.94 9.03 11.37
CA THR A 338 -7.73 9.42 10.16
C THR A 338 -9.24 9.21 10.31
N ASP A 339 -9.71 7.99 10.44
CA ASP A 339 -11.11 7.55 10.46
C ASP A 339 -11.44 6.62 11.66
N SER A 340 -10.43 6.24 12.45
CA SER A 340 -10.55 5.30 13.56
C SER A 340 -9.96 5.83 14.87
N ALA A 341 -10.44 5.31 15.98
CA ALA A 341 -9.86 5.50 17.31
C ALA A 341 -9.58 4.15 17.97
N PHE A 342 -8.47 4.09 18.71
CA PHE A 342 -8.09 2.95 19.55
C PHE A 342 -8.44 3.30 20.99
N VAL A 343 -9.39 2.56 21.57
CA VAL A 343 -9.98 2.83 22.89
C VAL A 343 -9.78 1.61 23.78
N GLN A 344 -9.28 1.84 24.99
CA GLN A 344 -9.18 0.79 26.00
C GLN A 344 -10.56 0.59 26.62
N VAL A 345 -11.18 -0.56 26.35
CA VAL A 345 -12.54 -0.88 26.75
C VAL A 345 -12.69 -2.40 26.91
N PRO A 346 -13.48 -2.93 27.87
CA PRO A 346 -13.82 -4.34 27.94
C PRO A 346 -14.46 -4.85 26.64
N PHE A 347 -14.16 -6.09 26.26
CA PHE A 347 -14.64 -6.66 25.00
C PHE A 347 -16.16 -6.65 24.85
N ASP A 348 -16.85 -7.01 25.91
CA ASP A 348 -18.32 -7.08 25.99
C ASP A 348 -18.99 -5.70 25.90
N GLU A 349 -18.28 -4.62 26.23
CA GLU A 349 -18.78 -3.25 26.18
C GLU A 349 -18.46 -2.54 24.83
N ALA A 350 -17.51 -3.07 24.04
CA ALA A 350 -17.03 -2.42 22.82
C ALA A 350 -18.13 -2.19 21.77
N THR A 351 -19.05 -3.14 21.62
CA THR A 351 -20.20 -3.00 20.70
C THR A 351 -21.19 -1.93 21.16
N ALA A 352 -21.45 -1.86 22.47
CA ALA A 352 -22.32 -0.85 23.03
C ALA A 352 -21.71 0.55 22.90
N LEU A 353 -20.41 0.67 23.12
CA LEU A 353 -19.68 1.93 22.90
C LEU A 353 -19.79 2.39 21.44
N ALA A 354 -19.54 1.52 20.46
CA ALA A 354 -19.64 1.87 19.04
C ALA A 354 -21.05 2.34 18.65
N LYS A 355 -22.07 1.70 19.20
CA LYS A 355 -23.48 2.12 19.02
C LYS A 355 -23.74 3.49 19.63
N HIS A 356 -23.33 3.71 20.88
CA HIS A 356 -23.44 5.00 21.55
C HIS A 356 -22.75 6.13 20.79
N LEU A 357 -21.52 5.90 20.34
CA LEU A 357 -20.76 6.85 19.52
C LEU A 357 -21.48 7.18 18.22
N THR A 358 -22.11 6.19 17.56
CA THR A 358 -22.92 6.40 16.36
C THR A 358 -24.11 7.31 16.63
N GLU A 359 -24.93 6.97 17.63
CA GLU A 359 -26.15 7.71 17.96
C GLU A 359 -25.82 9.16 18.37
N THR A 360 -24.74 9.34 19.11
CA THR A 360 -24.35 10.66 19.62
C THR A 360 -23.74 11.53 18.51
N VAL A 361 -22.85 11.00 17.65
CA VAL A 361 -22.29 11.80 16.54
C VAL A 361 -23.36 12.21 15.53
N GLN A 362 -24.32 11.34 15.26
CA GLN A 362 -25.43 11.65 14.37
C GLN A 362 -26.29 12.79 14.92
N ARG A 363 -26.54 12.82 16.24
CA ARG A 363 -27.33 13.85 16.90
C ARG A 363 -26.56 15.17 17.04
N GLU A 364 -25.33 15.13 17.56
CA GLU A 364 -24.58 16.34 17.93
C GLU A 364 -23.94 17.05 16.75
N HIS A 365 -23.56 16.29 15.74
CA HIS A 365 -22.95 16.84 14.52
C HIS A 365 -23.92 16.84 13.33
N GLU A 366 -25.21 16.50 13.55
CA GLU A 366 -26.20 16.37 12.47
C GLU A 366 -25.70 15.57 11.28
N ALA A 367 -24.92 14.53 11.56
CA ALA A 367 -24.22 13.72 10.57
C ALA A 367 -24.86 12.34 10.40
N SER A 368 -26.09 12.33 9.87
CA SER A 368 -26.99 11.15 9.83
C SER A 368 -26.41 9.90 9.17
N HIS A 369 -25.40 10.05 8.31
CA HIS A 369 -24.75 8.93 7.62
C HIS A 369 -23.44 8.47 8.27
N LEU A 370 -22.98 9.10 9.36
CA LEU A 370 -21.84 8.61 10.11
C LEU A 370 -22.24 7.39 10.95
N ILE A 371 -21.56 6.29 10.73
CA ILE A 371 -21.73 5.04 11.48
C ILE A 371 -20.38 4.64 12.03
N VAL A 372 -20.28 4.41 13.33
CA VAL A 372 -19.09 3.90 14.01
C VAL A 372 -19.23 2.38 14.14
N GLU A 373 -18.29 1.64 13.55
CA GLU A 373 -18.23 0.18 13.63
C GLU A 373 -17.18 -0.25 14.66
N PHE A 374 -17.47 -1.30 15.44
CA PHE A 374 -16.48 -2.03 16.21
C PHE A 374 -15.71 -2.93 15.25
N GLU A 375 -14.59 -2.42 14.73
CA GLU A 375 -13.84 -3.07 13.64
C GLU A 375 -12.94 -4.20 14.11
N ALA A 376 -12.26 -4.02 15.26
CA ALA A 376 -11.32 -5.02 15.76
C ALA A 376 -11.12 -4.91 17.27
N TYR A 377 -10.75 -6.05 17.90
CA TYR A 377 -10.31 -6.09 19.28
C TYR A 377 -8.95 -6.76 19.40
N MET A 378 -8.10 -6.18 20.23
CA MET A 378 -6.75 -6.64 20.49
C MET A 378 -6.57 -6.81 22.01
N PRO A 379 -6.35 -8.06 22.51
CA PRO A 379 -6.07 -8.30 23.91
C PRO A 379 -4.86 -7.50 24.42
N TYR A 380 -3.84 -7.37 23.57
CA TYR A 380 -2.69 -6.49 23.78
C TYR A 380 -2.43 -5.65 22.55
N TRP A 381 -2.15 -4.38 22.77
CA TRP A 381 -1.83 -3.41 21.72
C TRP A 381 -0.66 -2.52 22.15
N VAL A 382 0.27 -2.29 21.22
CA VAL A 382 1.48 -1.49 21.45
C VAL A 382 1.50 -0.30 20.52
N VAL A 383 1.76 0.89 21.05
CA VAL A 383 1.95 2.10 20.27
C VAL A 383 3.24 2.81 20.66
N GLY A 384 4.04 3.18 19.67
CA GLY A 384 5.32 3.84 19.86
C GLY A 384 5.38 5.28 19.37
N GLY A 385 4.42 5.70 18.56
CA GLY A 385 4.41 7.03 17.98
C GLY A 385 3.38 7.17 16.86
N LYS A 386 3.37 8.32 16.21
CA LYS A 386 2.48 8.60 15.08
C LYS A 386 2.69 7.58 13.96
N ASN A 387 1.62 6.88 13.57
CA ASN A 387 1.65 5.79 12.59
C ASN A 387 2.61 4.64 12.97
N LEU A 388 2.79 4.38 14.25
CA LEU A 388 3.70 3.35 14.75
C LEU A 388 2.99 2.55 15.85
N TYR A 389 2.21 1.55 15.46
CA TYR A 389 1.47 0.67 16.37
C TYR A 389 1.42 -0.77 15.85
N TYR A 390 1.11 -1.70 16.75
CA TYR A 390 0.99 -3.12 16.48
C TYR A 390 0.04 -3.79 17.47
N GLY A 391 -0.84 -4.66 16.98
CA GLY A 391 -1.71 -5.50 17.78
C GLY A 391 -2.11 -6.74 17.02
N ILE A 392 -2.48 -7.80 17.74
CA ILE A 392 -3.00 -9.05 17.19
C ILE A 392 -4.50 -9.09 17.49
N CYS A 393 -5.33 -9.20 16.45
CA CYS A 393 -6.77 -9.20 16.57
C CYS A 393 -7.26 -10.52 17.17
N SER A 394 -8.21 -10.43 18.10
CA SER A 394 -9.03 -11.54 18.58
C SER A 394 -10.49 -11.43 18.12
N TYR A 395 -10.86 -10.31 17.49
CA TYR A 395 -12.17 -10.04 16.90
C TYR A 395 -12.00 -9.15 15.66
N PRO A 396 -12.82 -9.31 14.61
CA PRO A 396 -13.87 -10.33 14.45
C PRO A 396 -13.27 -11.73 14.25
N PRO A 397 -14.08 -12.83 14.35
CA PRO A 397 -13.56 -14.21 14.24
C PRO A 397 -12.79 -14.49 12.94
N GLU A 398 -13.20 -13.90 11.83
CA GLU A 398 -12.51 -14.00 10.53
C GLU A 398 -11.15 -13.30 10.50
N ASP A 399 -10.88 -12.43 11.47
CA ASP A 399 -9.62 -11.69 11.61
C ASP A 399 -8.80 -12.13 12.84
N GLU A 400 -9.22 -13.20 13.54
CA GLU A 400 -8.48 -13.76 14.66
C GLU A 400 -7.05 -14.13 14.25
N GLY A 401 -6.08 -13.70 15.05
CA GLY A 401 -4.66 -13.89 14.78
C GLY A 401 -4.06 -12.95 13.72
N LYS A 402 -4.89 -12.17 12.99
CA LYS A 402 -4.38 -11.18 12.05
C LYS A 402 -3.75 -9.99 12.77
N VAL A 403 -2.72 -9.44 12.15
CA VAL A 403 -1.99 -8.29 12.66
C VAL A 403 -2.60 -6.97 12.17
N LYS A 404 -3.08 -6.15 13.11
CA LYS A 404 -3.46 -4.75 12.85
C LYS A 404 -2.29 -3.84 13.23
N SER A 405 -1.62 -3.26 12.23
CA SER A 405 -0.43 -2.45 12.46
C SER A 405 -0.28 -1.31 11.46
N ALA A 406 0.45 -0.26 11.86
CA ALA A 406 0.95 0.76 10.96
C ALA A 406 2.48 0.88 11.12
N ARG A 407 3.21 0.86 10.01
CA ARG A 407 4.69 0.85 9.87
C ARG A 407 5.38 -0.36 10.49
N TRP A 408 5.17 -0.67 11.78
CA TRP A 408 5.76 -1.86 12.39
C TRP A 408 5.35 -3.14 11.65
N GLY A 409 6.33 -4.00 11.40
CA GLY A 409 6.15 -5.24 10.64
C GLY A 409 5.91 -5.08 9.13
N LYS A 410 5.77 -3.85 8.61
CA LYS A 410 5.40 -3.58 7.21
C LYS A 410 6.52 -2.99 6.34
N ILE A 411 7.68 -2.68 6.90
CA ILE A 411 8.77 -2.02 6.16
C ILE A 411 9.48 -3.05 5.27
N SER A 412 9.34 -2.92 3.96
CA SER A 412 9.89 -3.85 2.96
C SER A 412 11.38 -3.73 2.70
N THR A 413 11.99 -2.61 3.13
CA THR A 413 13.42 -2.32 2.90
C THR A 413 14.32 -2.82 4.02
N LEU A 414 13.77 -3.50 5.04
CA LEU A 414 14.54 -4.09 6.11
C LEU A 414 15.24 -5.36 5.63
N ALA A 415 16.44 -5.62 6.18
CA ALA A 415 17.05 -6.94 6.09
C ALA A 415 16.09 -8.01 6.63
N PRO A 416 16.06 -9.23 6.04
CA PRO A 416 15.15 -10.28 6.49
C PRO A 416 15.21 -10.53 8.01
N ILE A 417 16.41 -10.58 8.57
CA ILE A 417 16.63 -10.78 10.01
C ILE A 417 16.01 -9.67 10.86
N SER A 418 16.11 -8.41 10.41
CA SER A 418 15.52 -7.27 11.13
C SER A 418 14.00 -7.30 11.11
N LYS A 419 13.42 -7.70 9.99
CA LYS A 419 11.96 -7.80 9.84
C LYS A 419 11.40 -8.92 10.71
N ASN A 420 12.08 -10.06 10.72
CA ASN A 420 11.68 -11.21 11.55
C ASN A 420 11.79 -10.83 13.04
N LEU A 421 12.93 -10.27 13.46
CA LEU A 421 13.12 -9.82 14.84
C LEU A 421 12.05 -8.81 15.29
N GLU A 422 11.78 -7.78 14.50
CA GLU A 422 10.75 -6.77 14.83
C GLU A 422 9.38 -7.42 15.01
N ASN A 423 9.00 -8.33 14.09
CA ASN A 423 7.73 -9.05 14.15
C ASN A 423 7.66 -10.00 15.36
N ASP A 424 8.73 -10.76 15.62
CA ASP A 424 8.76 -11.74 16.70
C ASP A 424 8.71 -11.05 18.07
N VAL A 425 9.46 -9.95 18.23
CA VAL A 425 9.41 -9.11 19.44
C VAL A 425 8.02 -8.52 19.66
N LEU A 426 7.41 -7.95 18.61
CA LEU A 426 6.07 -7.35 18.72
C LEU A 426 5.00 -8.41 19.00
N LYS A 427 5.10 -9.58 18.39
CA LYS A 427 4.21 -10.71 18.68
C LYS A 427 4.36 -11.18 20.13
N ALA A 428 5.58 -11.35 20.62
CA ALA A 428 5.84 -11.74 22.00
C ALA A 428 5.21 -10.74 22.99
N ILE A 429 5.43 -9.43 22.77
CA ILE A 429 4.84 -8.37 23.58
C ILE A 429 3.31 -8.39 23.55
N CYS A 430 2.71 -8.62 22.38
CA CYS A 430 1.26 -8.76 22.20
C CYS A 430 0.72 -10.11 22.72
N SER A 431 1.60 -11.04 23.13
CA SER A 431 1.25 -12.27 23.83
C SER A 431 1.53 -12.20 25.33
N GLY A 432 1.92 -11.03 25.84
CA GLY A 432 2.15 -10.78 27.26
C GLY A 432 3.60 -10.81 27.71
N ALA A 433 4.58 -11.02 26.79
CA ALA A 433 5.99 -11.08 27.16
C ALA A 433 6.47 -9.81 27.88
N ASP A 434 7.30 -9.99 28.87
CA ASP A 434 7.98 -8.92 29.62
C ASP A 434 9.33 -8.53 29.01
N GLU A 435 10.03 -7.59 29.64
CA GLU A 435 11.33 -7.10 29.19
C GLU A 435 12.40 -8.20 29.14
N GLU A 436 12.45 -9.08 30.16
CA GLU A 436 13.46 -10.14 30.25
C GLU A 436 13.25 -11.20 29.16
N GLU A 437 12.01 -11.56 28.89
CA GLU A 437 11.66 -12.49 27.83
C GLU A 437 12.07 -11.93 26.45
N VAL A 438 11.79 -10.66 26.17
CA VAL A 438 12.20 -10.02 24.93
C VAL A 438 13.74 -9.89 24.84
N ILE A 439 14.41 -9.54 25.92
CA ILE A 439 15.88 -9.53 25.98
C ILE A 439 16.46 -10.90 25.65
N SER A 440 15.84 -11.98 26.16
CA SER A 440 16.26 -13.36 25.89
C SER A 440 16.16 -13.74 24.41
N MET A 441 15.26 -13.14 23.66
CA MET A 441 15.12 -13.32 22.19
C MET A 441 16.15 -12.51 21.40
N VAL A 442 16.39 -11.27 21.79
CA VAL A 442 17.23 -10.32 21.05
C VAL A 442 18.72 -10.61 21.21
N ARG A 443 19.17 -10.91 22.43
CA ARG A 443 20.58 -11.06 22.78
C ARG A 443 21.29 -12.21 22.04
N PRO A 444 20.72 -13.41 21.91
CA PRO A 444 21.32 -14.49 21.12
C PRO A 444 21.52 -14.11 19.65
N LEU A 445 20.53 -13.45 19.04
CA LEU A 445 20.59 -13.03 17.65
C LEU A 445 21.69 -11.99 17.41
N ALA A 446 21.82 -11.01 18.30
CA ALA A 446 22.90 -10.03 18.23
C ALA A 446 24.27 -10.71 18.31
N LYS A 447 24.45 -11.71 19.20
CA LYS A 447 25.69 -12.51 19.31
C LYS A 447 25.98 -13.32 18.05
N GLN A 448 24.99 -13.95 17.43
CA GLN A 448 25.17 -14.70 16.18
C GLN A 448 25.66 -13.78 15.05
N ILE A 449 25.06 -12.58 14.91
CA ILE A 449 25.53 -11.59 13.93
C ILE A 449 26.98 -11.19 14.21
N MET A 450 27.32 -10.86 15.46
CA MET A 450 28.67 -10.45 15.87
C MET A 450 29.74 -11.50 15.55
N ARG A 451 29.38 -12.79 15.62
CA ARG A 451 30.28 -13.92 15.31
C ARG A 451 30.35 -14.27 13.83
N GLY A 452 29.56 -13.58 12.98
CA GLY A 452 29.45 -13.91 11.56
C GLY A 452 28.78 -15.25 11.27
N GLU A 453 27.98 -15.76 12.19
CA GLU A 453 27.26 -17.05 12.08
C GLU A 453 25.96 -16.93 11.26
N VAL A 454 25.66 -15.73 10.71
CA VAL A 454 24.45 -15.45 9.93
C VAL A 454 24.81 -15.25 8.46
N GLU A 455 24.06 -15.91 7.57
CA GLU A 455 24.26 -15.76 6.12
C GLU A 455 24.15 -14.29 5.68
N PRO A 456 25.03 -13.81 4.77
CA PRO A 456 24.99 -12.44 4.25
C PRO A 456 23.65 -12.03 3.67
N LYS A 457 22.90 -12.93 3.03
CA LYS A 457 21.56 -12.65 2.48
C LYS A 457 20.53 -12.31 3.57
N GLN A 458 20.68 -12.82 4.80
CA GLN A 458 19.79 -12.54 5.91
C GLN A 458 20.04 -11.15 6.53
N ILE A 459 21.31 -10.69 6.51
CA ILE A 459 21.73 -9.39 7.05
C ILE A 459 21.84 -8.31 5.97
N ALA A 460 21.61 -8.63 4.70
CA ALA A 460 21.62 -7.66 3.63
C ALA A 460 20.40 -6.72 3.70
N THR A 461 20.64 -5.43 3.59
CA THR A 461 19.59 -4.45 3.38
C THR A 461 19.24 -4.39 1.91
N THR A 462 17.96 -4.51 1.56
CA THR A 462 17.49 -4.39 0.17
C THR A 462 16.91 -3.01 -0.07
N THR A 463 17.44 -2.29 -1.04
CA THR A 463 16.96 -0.94 -1.39
C THR A 463 16.71 -0.83 -2.88
N ARG A 464 15.52 -0.39 -3.27
CA ARG A 464 15.19 -0.17 -4.68
C ARG A 464 15.69 1.19 -5.16
N LEU A 465 16.40 1.20 -6.28
CA LEU A 465 16.84 2.43 -6.93
C LEU A 465 15.66 3.09 -7.66
N GLN A 466 15.31 4.31 -7.25
CA GLN A 466 14.15 5.05 -7.79
C GLN A 466 14.51 5.91 -9.02
N LYS A 467 15.80 6.15 -9.23
CA LYS A 467 16.34 7.01 -10.30
C LYS A 467 17.58 6.36 -10.91
N LYS A 468 18.00 6.88 -12.05
CA LYS A 468 19.32 6.52 -12.63
C LYS A 468 20.43 6.89 -11.65
N LEU A 469 21.46 6.07 -11.54
CA LEU A 469 22.56 6.30 -10.58
C LEU A 469 23.23 7.68 -10.73
N ARG A 470 23.29 8.22 -11.95
CA ARG A 470 23.83 9.56 -12.24
C ARG A 470 22.99 10.71 -11.69
N ASP A 471 21.68 10.46 -11.44
CA ASP A 471 20.73 11.48 -11.00
C ASP A 471 20.64 11.55 -9.45
N TYR A 472 21.45 10.76 -8.75
CA TYR A 472 21.63 10.83 -7.30
C TYR A 472 22.79 11.75 -6.95
N SER A 473 22.63 12.58 -5.89
CA SER A 473 23.72 13.41 -5.36
C SER A 473 24.85 12.56 -4.77
N ASP A 474 26.04 13.11 -4.59
CA ASP A 474 27.20 12.38 -4.05
C ASP A 474 27.06 12.07 -2.55
N THR A 475 26.15 12.73 -1.83
CA THR A 475 25.85 12.49 -0.41
C THR A 475 24.79 11.39 -0.19
N THR A 476 24.46 10.59 -1.19
CA THR A 476 23.39 9.60 -1.13
C THR A 476 23.76 8.37 -0.30
N GLY A 477 22.68 7.72 0.21
CA GLY A 477 22.77 6.59 1.14
C GLY A 477 23.50 5.35 0.62
N GLY A 478 23.70 4.39 1.53
CA GLY A 478 24.52 3.19 1.30
C GLY A 478 24.20 2.40 0.04
N ALA A 479 22.93 2.23 -0.33
CA ALA A 479 22.54 1.48 -1.53
C ALA A 479 23.10 2.06 -2.84
N VAL A 480 23.11 3.39 -2.99
CA VAL A 480 23.61 4.05 -4.21
C VAL A 480 25.13 3.95 -4.30
N LYS A 481 25.82 4.15 -3.17
CA LYS A 481 27.27 3.94 -3.08
C LYS A 481 27.64 2.50 -3.45
N ALA A 482 26.93 1.54 -2.85
CA ALA A 482 27.15 0.12 -3.09
C ALA A 482 26.90 -0.28 -4.56
N ALA A 483 25.81 0.22 -5.18
CA ALA A 483 25.52 -0.05 -6.58
C ALA A 483 26.52 0.58 -7.55
N ARG A 484 27.00 1.80 -7.29
CA ARG A 484 28.05 2.43 -8.07
C ARG A 484 29.35 1.61 -8.00
N PHE A 485 29.75 1.20 -6.80
CA PHE A 485 30.95 0.38 -6.59
C PHE A 485 30.82 -0.98 -7.30
N TYR A 486 29.67 -1.65 -7.16
CA TYR A 486 29.39 -2.93 -7.81
C TYR A 486 29.54 -2.83 -9.33
N ASN A 487 28.94 -1.81 -9.95
CA ASN A 487 29.01 -1.59 -11.39
C ASN A 487 30.41 -1.27 -11.92
N GLN A 488 31.28 -0.73 -11.07
CA GLN A 488 32.64 -0.32 -11.46
C GLN A 488 33.66 -1.43 -11.23
N HIS A 489 33.51 -2.24 -10.17
CA HIS A 489 34.58 -3.10 -9.68
C HIS A 489 34.21 -4.59 -9.61
N LEU A 490 32.93 -4.95 -9.46
CA LEU A 490 32.52 -6.34 -9.24
C LEU A 490 31.84 -6.97 -10.46
N SER A 491 30.91 -6.29 -11.11
CA SER A 491 30.21 -6.83 -12.27
C SER A 491 30.09 -5.83 -13.41
N PRO A 492 31.05 -5.78 -14.33
CA PRO A 492 31.00 -4.90 -15.52
C PRO A 492 29.93 -5.33 -16.53
N LYS A 493 29.47 -6.58 -16.51
CA LYS A 493 28.48 -7.13 -17.46
C LYS A 493 27.04 -6.92 -17.03
N GLN A 494 26.74 -7.03 -15.74
CA GLN A 494 25.39 -6.90 -15.21
C GLN A 494 25.31 -5.68 -14.28
N LYS A 495 24.87 -4.55 -14.82
CA LYS A 495 24.83 -3.27 -14.09
C LYS A 495 23.52 -3.07 -13.37
N LEU A 496 23.61 -2.72 -12.10
CA LEU A 496 22.50 -2.25 -11.30
C LEU A 496 22.09 -0.83 -11.74
N GLY A 497 20.79 -0.59 -11.88
CA GLY A 497 20.26 0.67 -12.38
C GLY A 497 18.89 1.06 -11.82
N GLU A 498 18.25 2.04 -12.46
CA GLU A 498 16.92 2.50 -12.08
C GLU A 498 15.92 1.34 -12.13
N GLY A 499 15.17 1.18 -11.04
CA GLY A 499 14.16 0.13 -10.88
C GLY A 499 14.69 -1.14 -10.23
N ASP A 500 16.00 -1.35 -10.16
CA ASP A 500 16.59 -2.53 -9.53
C ASP A 500 16.59 -2.45 -8.01
N SER A 501 16.51 -3.62 -7.37
CA SER A 501 16.66 -3.79 -5.93
C SER A 501 18.09 -4.19 -5.63
N VAL A 502 18.78 -3.36 -4.87
CA VAL A 502 20.17 -3.56 -4.48
C VAL A 502 20.24 -4.25 -3.12
N ASN A 503 20.82 -5.43 -3.04
CA ASN A 503 21.19 -6.07 -1.79
C ASN A 503 22.59 -5.58 -1.39
N TRP A 504 22.73 -5.04 -0.18
CA TRP A 504 23.99 -4.46 0.24
C TRP A 504 24.24 -4.67 1.74
N VAL A 505 25.52 -4.73 2.11
CA VAL A 505 26.02 -4.95 3.47
C VAL A 505 27.08 -3.92 3.84
N TYR A 506 27.31 -3.73 5.15
CA TYR A 506 28.41 -2.90 5.65
C TYR A 506 29.72 -3.66 5.65
N VAL A 507 30.82 -2.98 5.33
CA VAL A 507 32.17 -3.55 5.31
C VAL A 507 33.17 -2.65 6.04
N ILE A 508 34.15 -3.28 6.68
CA ILE A 508 35.28 -2.61 7.37
C ILE A 508 36.45 -2.47 6.40
N ARG A 509 36.66 -3.50 5.56
CA ARG A 509 37.80 -3.55 4.67
C ARG A 509 37.42 -4.14 3.32
N THR A 510 37.96 -3.53 2.25
CA THR A 510 37.87 -3.98 0.88
C THR A 510 39.05 -4.90 0.52
N PRO A 511 38.93 -5.78 -0.48
CA PRO A 511 40.03 -6.58 -1.01
C PRO A 511 41.21 -5.71 -1.51
N ASN A 512 42.42 -6.26 -1.47
CA ASN A 512 43.61 -5.57 -1.96
C ASN A 512 43.44 -5.19 -3.44
N GLY A 513 43.82 -3.96 -3.79
CA GLY A 513 43.70 -3.42 -5.14
C GLY A 513 42.38 -2.75 -5.48
N MET A 514 41.39 -2.80 -4.59
CA MET A 514 40.12 -2.06 -4.73
C MET A 514 40.12 -0.78 -3.89
N PRO A 515 39.42 0.28 -4.33
CA PRO A 515 39.28 1.48 -3.52
C PRO A 515 38.47 1.22 -2.23
N PRO A 516 38.78 1.94 -1.14
CA PRO A 516 38.10 1.75 0.13
C PRO A 516 36.61 2.15 0.03
N ILE A 517 35.75 1.32 0.60
CA ILE A 517 34.30 1.59 0.71
C ILE A 517 33.77 1.03 2.01
N ASP A 518 32.70 1.63 2.54
CA ASP A 518 32.03 1.24 3.78
C ASP A 518 30.75 0.38 3.57
N VAL A 519 30.36 0.17 2.31
CA VAL A 519 29.19 -0.63 1.92
C VAL A 519 29.46 -1.32 0.58
N VAL A 520 28.99 -2.54 0.41
CA VAL A 520 29.12 -3.28 -0.85
C VAL A 520 27.79 -3.91 -1.24
N ALA A 521 27.44 -3.84 -2.53
CA ALA A 521 26.32 -4.56 -3.11
C ALA A 521 26.80 -5.93 -3.62
N PHE A 522 25.90 -6.91 -3.62
CA PHE A 522 26.18 -8.24 -4.14
C PHE A 522 24.90 -8.86 -4.71
N GLU A 523 25.07 -9.66 -5.74
CA GLU A 523 24.03 -10.53 -6.29
C GLU A 523 24.31 -11.98 -5.90
N GLU A 524 25.58 -12.40 -6.00
CA GLU A 524 26.06 -13.71 -5.57
C GLU A 524 26.95 -13.58 -4.32
N LEU A 525 27.05 -14.64 -3.53
CA LEU A 525 27.90 -14.64 -2.33
C LEU A 525 29.39 -14.46 -2.65
N SER A 526 29.83 -14.94 -3.81
CA SER A 526 31.19 -14.74 -4.32
C SER A 526 31.57 -13.28 -4.54
N ASP A 527 30.60 -12.39 -4.73
CA ASP A 527 30.85 -10.95 -4.83
C ASP A 527 31.41 -10.35 -3.52
N LEU A 528 31.25 -11.06 -2.41
CA LEU A 528 31.74 -10.67 -1.09
C LEU A 528 33.14 -11.24 -0.77
N ASP A 529 33.72 -12.02 -1.67
CA ASP A 529 35.02 -12.64 -1.42
C ASP A 529 36.13 -11.58 -1.19
N GLY A 530 36.87 -11.75 -0.11
CA GLY A 530 37.92 -10.83 0.30
C GLY A 530 37.46 -9.55 1.01
N PHE A 531 36.15 -9.29 1.10
CA PHE A 531 35.63 -8.21 1.95
C PHE A 531 35.56 -8.66 3.41
N VAL A 532 35.85 -7.73 4.33
CA VAL A 532 35.61 -7.94 5.77
C VAL A 532 34.35 -7.20 6.16
N LEU A 533 33.32 -7.95 6.57
CA LEU A 533 32.03 -7.39 6.94
C LEU A 533 32.08 -6.65 8.30
N ASP A 534 31.32 -5.57 8.43
CA ASP A 534 31.20 -4.77 9.64
C ASP A 534 30.02 -5.28 10.48
N TYR A 535 30.24 -6.35 11.23
CA TYR A 535 29.20 -6.96 12.06
C TYR A 535 28.75 -6.07 13.22
N ASP A 536 29.65 -5.25 13.79
CA ASP A 536 29.30 -4.27 14.84
C ASP A 536 28.27 -3.27 14.33
N LYS A 537 28.55 -2.67 13.17
CA LYS A 537 27.65 -1.73 12.52
C LYS A 537 26.34 -2.40 12.09
N MET A 538 26.38 -3.67 11.69
CA MET A 538 25.19 -4.44 11.38
C MET A 538 24.32 -4.65 12.61
N VAL A 539 24.86 -5.05 13.75
CA VAL A 539 24.07 -5.17 15.00
C VAL A 539 23.45 -3.83 15.36
N ASP A 540 24.21 -2.72 15.28
CA ASP A 540 23.64 -1.39 15.53
C ASP A 540 22.46 -1.06 14.60
N LYS A 541 22.61 -1.31 13.29
CA LYS A 541 21.61 -0.94 12.27
C LYS A 541 20.48 -1.95 12.11
N LEU A 542 20.75 -3.24 12.26
CA LEU A 542 19.78 -4.30 12.00
C LEU A 542 19.03 -4.77 13.26
N VAL A 543 19.62 -4.61 14.42
CA VAL A 543 19.02 -5.02 15.69
C VAL A 543 18.65 -3.80 16.53
N LYS A 544 19.65 -3.07 17.06
CA LYS A 544 19.41 -1.98 18.02
C LYS A 544 18.48 -0.91 17.47
N SER A 545 18.74 -0.40 16.26
CA SER A 545 17.94 0.67 15.68
C SER A 545 16.48 0.25 15.41
N LYS A 546 16.21 -1.07 15.27
CA LYS A 546 14.87 -1.59 14.98
C LYS A 546 14.03 -1.79 16.24
N ILE A 547 14.63 -2.29 17.31
CA ILE A 547 13.92 -2.48 18.58
C ILE A 547 13.87 -1.19 19.42
N LYS A 548 14.76 -0.22 19.18
CA LYS A 548 14.81 1.04 19.93
C LYS A 548 13.45 1.76 20.05
N PRO A 549 12.64 1.92 18.98
CA PRO A 549 11.32 2.55 19.12
C PRO A 549 10.38 1.76 20.03
N ILE A 550 10.45 0.42 20.02
CA ILE A 550 9.63 -0.48 20.84
C ILE A 550 10.04 -0.33 22.31
N PHE A 551 11.33 -0.46 22.61
CA PHE A 551 11.87 -0.33 23.97
C PHE A 551 11.58 1.04 24.57
N ARG A 552 11.76 2.11 23.76
CA ARG A 552 11.40 3.47 24.18
C ARG A 552 9.92 3.62 24.50
N ALA A 553 9.03 3.01 23.70
CA ALA A 553 7.59 3.08 23.93
C ALA A 553 7.17 2.41 25.25
N LEU A 554 7.88 1.32 25.62
CA LEU A 554 7.61 0.54 26.82
C LEU A 554 8.47 0.98 28.04
N ASN A 555 9.31 1.99 27.86
CA ASN A 555 10.26 2.45 28.86
C ASN A 555 11.24 1.34 29.34
N TRP A 556 11.64 0.46 28.39
CA TRP A 556 12.58 -0.64 28.62
C TRP A 556 14.02 -0.23 28.32
N ASP A 557 14.99 -0.94 28.95
CA ASP A 557 16.42 -0.66 28.79
C ASP A 557 17.02 -1.36 27.57
N LEU A 558 17.26 -0.59 26.52
CA LEU A 558 17.84 -1.08 25.26
C LEU A 558 19.28 -1.63 25.43
N ASP A 559 20.07 -1.07 26.36
CA ASP A 559 21.47 -1.47 26.54
C ASP A 559 21.55 -2.88 27.15
N ARG A 560 20.62 -3.24 28.00
CA ARG A 560 20.45 -4.61 28.50
C ARG A 560 20.18 -5.61 27.37
N ALA A 561 19.37 -5.26 26.39
CA ALA A 561 19.05 -6.13 25.25
C ALA A 561 20.21 -6.31 24.28
N SER A 562 21.01 -5.27 24.08
CA SER A 562 22.07 -5.24 23.07
C SER A 562 23.39 -5.86 23.53
N GLY A 563 23.51 -6.25 24.80
CA GLY A 563 24.75 -6.76 25.36
C GLY A 563 25.86 -5.71 25.51
N ALA A 564 25.56 -4.41 25.38
CA ALA A 564 26.52 -3.31 25.46
C ALA A 564 27.09 -3.08 26.88
N ALA A 565 26.62 -3.82 27.87
CA ALA A 565 27.14 -3.78 29.24
C ALA A 565 28.44 -4.60 29.44
N MET A 566 29.07 -5.13 28.39
CA MET A 566 30.43 -5.69 28.51
C MET A 566 31.48 -4.63 28.14
N PRO A 567 32.38 -4.27 29.05
CA PRO A 567 33.49 -3.37 28.74
C PRO A 567 34.33 -3.97 27.60
N LYS A 568 34.77 -3.12 26.66
CA LYS A 568 35.66 -3.45 25.52
C LYS A 568 37.00 -4.14 25.89
N LYS A 569 37.17 -4.65 27.09
CA LYS A 569 38.42 -5.22 27.63
C LYS A 569 38.52 -6.75 27.50
N TYR A 570 37.58 -7.45 26.88
CA TYR A 570 37.62 -8.92 26.79
C TYR A 570 37.35 -9.43 25.36
N TRP A 571 37.95 -8.77 24.35
CA TRP A 571 38.07 -9.31 23.00
C TRP A 571 39.52 -9.29 22.54
#